data_e1604ad3dd91a0e9c4caaf12f337d105
#
_entry.id   e1604ad3dd91a0e9c4caaf12f337d105
#
_cell.length_a   1.000
_cell.length_b   1.000
_cell.length_c   1.000
_cell.angle_alpha   90.00
_cell.angle_beta   90.00
_cell.angle_gamma   90.00
#
_symmetry.space_group_name_H-M   'P 1'
#
loop_
_entity.id
_entity.type
_entity.pdbx_description
1 polymer ?
#
loop_
_entity_poly.entity_id
_entity_poly.type
_entity_poly.pdbx_seq_one_letter_code
_entity_poly.pdbx_strand_id
1 'polypeptide(L)'
;MEFSDPHWWNLCFRWLHIASGVMWIGHLWYFNFTQSPTMPKIPMELRPAIGKFILPEALFWFRWGAMATIVTGLILAWLLGELGPALSLGVGRNSLQTTGLGFGMWLGIIMWFNVWFIIWPCQKKVMGITEASEDEKKRAARIGALASRTNTLLSIPMIYGMAMSVYGL
;
A
#
# COMPACT_ATOMS: atom_id res chain seq x y z
N MET A 1 11.92 30.59 -1.97
CA MET A 1 11.12 29.64 -2.77
C MET A 1 9.71 30.18 -2.79
N GLU A 2 9.21 30.61 -3.93
CA GLU A 2 7.85 31.13 -4.06
C GLU A 2 6.88 29.98 -4.27
N PHE A 3 5.66 30.08 -3.69
CA PHE A 3 4.60 29.09 -3.88
C PHE A 3 4.13 28.95 -5.34
N SER A 4 4.54 29.87 -6.20
CA SER A 4 4.32 29.85 -7.66
C SER A 4 5.33 28.99 -8.43
N ASP A 5 6.41 28.51 -7.78
CA ASP A 5 7.44 27.69 -8.43
C ASP A 5 6.96 26.24 -8.59
N PRO A 6 6.87 25.71 -9.83
CA PRO A 6 6.51 24.31 -10.07
C PRO A 6 7.43 23.29 -9.37
N HIS A 7 8.72 23.63 -9.20
CA HIS A 7 9.68 22.78 -8.51
C HIS A 7 9.33 22.56 -7.03
N TRP A 8 8.74 23.57 -6.38
CA TRP A 8 8.29 23.47 -4.99
C TRP A 8 7.18 22.41 -4.84
N TRP A 9 6.18 22.43 -5.74
CA TRP A 9 5.09 21.44 -5.72
C TRP A 9 5.58 20.02 -6.02
N ASN A 10 6.51 19.88 -6.97
CA ASN A 10 7.14 18.59 -7.24
C ASN A 10 7.86 18.03 -6.00
N LEU A 11 8.58 18.85 -5.28
CA LEU A 11 9.26 18.47 -4.03
C LEU A 11 8.23 18.07 -2.96
N CYS A 12 7.19 18.87 -2.74
CA CYS A 12 6.16 18.61 -1.75
C CYS A 12 5.44 17.28 -2.02
N PHE A 13 4.96 17.05 -3.25
CA PHE A 13 4.26 15.82 -3.58
C PHE A 13 5.18 14.60 -3.59
N ARG A 14 6.44 14.74 -3.95
CA ARG A 14 7.44 13.68 -3.82
C ARG A 14 7.64 13.29 -2.35
N TRP A 15 7.79 14.29 -1.48
CA TRP A 15 7.93 14.03 -0.05
C TRP A 15 6.68 13.38 0.54
N LEU A 16 5.50 13.90 0.25
CA LEU A 16 4.23 13.32 0.70
C LEU A 16 4.04 11.88 0.20
N HIS A 17 4.41 11.61 -1.06
CA HIS A 17 4.33 10.26 -1.63
C HIS A 17 5.26 9.29 -0.91
N ILE A 18 6.51 9.69 -0.66
CA ILE A 18 7.48 8.87 0.07
C ILE A 18 7.00 8.64 1.51
N ALA A 19 6.59 9.70 2.23
CA ALA A 19 6.15 9.58 3.62
C ALA A 19 4.92 8.67 3.77
N SER A 20 3.90 8.85 2.91
CA SER A 20 2.72 7.98 2.89
C SER A 20 3.06 6.54 2.46
N GLY A 21 4.00 6.37 1.53
CA GLY A 21 4.51 5.07 1.10
C GLY A 21 5.20 4.31 2.24
N VAL A 22 6.04 4.99 3.01
CA VAL A 22 6.67 4.42 4.23
C VAL A 22 5.60 3.99 5.24
N MET A 23 4.58 4.82 5.46
CA MET A 23 3.45 4.48 6.32
C MET A 23 2.74 3.22 5.82
N TRP A 24 2.38 3.17 4.55
CA TRP A 24 1.66 2.03 3.96
C TRP A 24 2.46 0.74 3.98
N ILE A 25 3.67 0.75 3.41
CA ILE A 25 4.50 -0.45 3.27
C ILE A 25 5.04 -0.91 4.63
N GLY A 26 5.36 0.03 5.52
CA GLY A 26 5.78 -0.28 6.89
C GLY A 26 4.71 -1.06 7.66
N HIS A 27 3.43 -0.64 7.58
CA HIS A 27 2.33 -1.39 8.19
C HIS A 27 2.11 -2.75 7.52
N LEU A 28 2.21 -2.84 6.18
CA LEU A 28 2.10 -4.10 5.45
C LEU A 28 3.14 -5.12 5.95
N TRP A 29 4.40 -4.70 6.07
CA TRP A 29 5.48 -5.54 6.54
C TRP A 29 5.35 -5.86 8.03
N TYR A 30 4.93 -4.90 8.85
CA TYR A 30 4.61 -5.15 10.26
C TYR A 30 3.56 -6.27 10.40
N PHE A 31 2.47 -6.23 9.67
CA PHE A 31 1.44 -7.26 9.72
C PHE A 31 1.98 -8.64 9.34
N ASN A 32 2.81 -8.74 8.31
CA ASN A 32 3.25 -10.01 7.75
C ASN A 32 4.53 -10.56 8.41
N PHE A 33 5.45 -9.70 8.83
CA PHE A 33 6.73 -10.13 9.40
C PHE A 33 6.74 -10.11 10.94
N THR A 34 5.84 -9.34 11.57
CA THR A 34 5.83 -9.20 13.03
C THR A 34 4.53 -9.71 13.63
N GLN A 35 3.39 -9.08 13.32
CA GLN A 35 2.14 -9.37 14.01
C GLN A 35 1.65 -10.80 13.76
N SER A 36 1.50 -11.20 12.49
CA SER A 36 0.96 -12.52 12.14
C SER A 36 1.81 -13.71 12.67
N PRO A 37 3.15 -13.70 12.55
CA PRO A 37 3.99 -14.77 13.11
C PRO A 37 4.06 -14.77 14.64
N THR A 38 3.80 -13.62 15.28
CA THR A 38 3.87 -13.51 16.74
C THR A 38 2.55 -13.87 17.41
N MET A 39 1.41 -13.66 16.76
CA MET A 39 0.08 -13.95 17.33
C MET A 39 -0.07 -15.36 17.94
N PRO A 40 0.41 -16.46 17.33
CA PRO A 40 0.32 -17.78 17.94
C PRO A 40 1.12 -17.92 19.25
N LYS A 41 2.15 -17.10 19.45
CA LYS A 41 3.03 -17.12 20.64
C LYS A 41 2.44 -16.35 21.81
N ILE A 42 1.44 -15.51 21.57
CA ILE A 42 0.80 -14.69 22.60
C ILE A 42 -0.22 -15.55 23.34
N PRO A 43 -0.24 -15.53 24.69
CA PRO A 43 -1.28 -16.20 25.49
C PRO A 43 -2.68 -15.82 25.03
N MET A 44 -3.61 -16.78 25.03
CA MET A 44 -4.95 -16.58 24.49
C MET A 44 -5.72 -15.43 25.14
N GLU A 45 -5.52 -15.24 26.44
CA GLU A 45 -6.14 -14.16 27.23
C GLU A 45 -5.68 -12.75 26.85
N LEU A 46 -4.51 -12.60 26.22
CA LEU A 46 -3.95 -11.31 25.81
C LEU A 46 -4.28 -10.95 24.36
N ARG A 47 -4.60 -11.94 23.52
CA ARG A 47 -4.90 -11.72 22.08
C ARG A 47 -6.06 -10.76 21.82
N PRO A 48 -7.16 -10.77 22.60
CA PRO A 48 -8.27 -9.83 22.43
C PRO A 48 -7.84 -8.37 22.58
N ALA A 49 -6.86 -8.05 23.42
CA ALA A 49 -6.37 -6.69 23.58
C ALA A 49 -5.72 -6.17 22.29
N ILE A 50 -4.93 -7.01 21.60
CA ILE A 50 -4.29 -6.64 20.34
C ILE A 50 -5.36 -6.43 19.24
N GLY A 51 -6.32 -7.35 19.15
CA GLY A 51 -7.40 -7.27 18.15
C GLY A 51 -8.34 -6.08 18.37
N LYS A 52 -8.57 -5.68 19.63
CA LYS A 52 -9.50 -4.61 19.99
C LYS A 52 -8.89 -3.21 19.95
N PHE A 53 -7.60 -3.07 20.29
CA PHE A 53 -6.98 -1.75 20.46
C PHE A 53 -5.91 -1.45 19.40
N ILE A 54 -5.03 -2.40 19.09
CA ILE A 54 -3.90 -2.14 18.19
C ILE A 54 -4.30 -2.33 16.72
N LEU A 55 -5.00 -3.42 16.43
CA LEU A 55 -5.33 -3.78 15.05
C LEU A 55 -6.19 -2.74 14.33
N PRO A 56 -7.25 -2.15 14.93
CA PRO A 56 -8.05 -1.13 14.26
C PRO A 56 -7.25 0.12 13.88
N GLU A 57 -6.39 0.59 14.78
CA GLU A 57 -5.50 1.74 14.54
C GLU A 57 -4.50 1.44 13.43
N ALA A 58 -3.82 0.31 13.51
CA ALA A 58 -2.86 -0.09 12.48
C ALA A 58 -3.52 -0.26 11.10
N LEU A 59 -4.74 -0.80 11.05
CA LEU A 59 -5.52 -0.91 9.81
C LEU A 59 -6.02 0.44 9.31
N PHE A 60 -6.29 1.41 10.18
CA PHE A 60 -6.63 2.77 9.79
C PHE A 60 -5.46 3.41 9.03
N TRP A 61 -4.28 3.46 9.66
CA TRP A 61 -3.08 4.04 9.04
C TRP A 61 -2.63 3.29 7.78
N PHE A 62 -2.74 1.97 7.79
CA PHE A 62 -2.47 1.13 6.62
C PHE A 62 -3.31 1.52 5.40
N ARG A 63 -4.62 1.66 5.56
CA ARG A 63 -5.55 1.99 4.46
C ARG A 63 -5.37 3.42 3.96
N TRP A 64 -5.32 4.36 4.90
CA TRP A 64 -5.20 5.76 4.54
C TRP A 64 -3.80 6.10 4.05
N GLY A 65 -2.77 5.43 4.55
CA GLY A 65 -1.43 5.48 3.97
C GLY A 65 -1.42 5.00 2.53
N ALA A 66 -2.10 3.87 2.23
CA ALA A 66 -2.24 3.39 0.86
C ALA A 66 -2.97 4.40 -0.04
N MET A 67 -4.08 4.99 0.42
CA MET A 67 -4.82 5.99 -0.32
C MET A 67 -3.97 7.24 -0.59
N ALA A 68 -3.32 7.76 0.45
CA ALA A 68 -2.45 8.94 0.33
C ALA A 68 -1.30 8.68 -0.66
N THR A 69 -0.71 7.48 -0.63
CA THR A 69 0.37 7.11 -1.55
C THR A 69 -0.12 7.12 -3.00
N ILE A 70 -1.28 6.52 -3.29
CA ILE A 70 -1.82 6.53 -4.66
C ILE A 70 -2.14 7.94 -5.11
N VAL A 71 -2.86 8.72 -4.31
CA VAL A 71 -3.25 10.09 -4.67
C VAL A 71 -2.02 10.98 -4.92
N THR A 72 -1.07 10.99 -3.99
CA THR A 72 0.12 11.82 -4.12
C THR A 72 1.03 11.36 -5.26
N GLY A 73 1.11 10.05 -5.52
CA GLY A 73 1.86 9.48 -6.63
C GLY A 73 1.26 9.84 -8.00
N LEU A 74 -0.06 9.79 -8.14
CA LEU A 74 -0.73 10.19 -9.38
C LEU A 74 -0.57 11.69 -9.65
N ILE A 75 -0.71 12.53 -8.61
CA ILE A 75 -0.48 13.97 -8.73
C ILE A 75 0.98 14.24 -9.12
N LEU A 76 1.94 13.58 -8.47
CA LEU A 76 3.36 13.75 -8.80
C LEU A 76 3.66 13.34 -10.24
N ALA A 77 3.15 12.19 -10.69
CA ALA A 77 3.34 11.73 -12.06
C ALA A 77 2.69 12.69 -13.08
N TRP A 78 1.56 13.28 -12.75
CA TRP A 78 0.91 14.30 -13.56
C TRP A 78 1.73 15.58 -13.64
N LEU A 79 2.24 16.10 -12.51
CA LEU A 79 3.08 17.29 -12.45
C LEU A 79 4.39 17.12 -13.25
N LEU A 80 4.92 15.91 -13.29
CA LEU A 80 6.13 15.56 -14.04
C LEU A 80 5.86 15.27 -15.54
N GLY A 81 4.59 15.24 -15.98
CA GLY A 81 4.22 14.89 -17.35
C GLY A 81 4.40 13.39 -17.66
N GLU A 82 4.61 12.55 -16.65
CA GLU A 82 4.88 11.12 -16.78
C GLU A 82 3.64 10.23 -16.61
N LEU A 83 2.48 10.79 -16.25
CA LEU A 83 1.28 10.00 -15.93
C LEU A 83 0.83 9.10 -17.10
N GLY A 84 0.63 9.68 -18.27
CA GLY A 84 0.21 8.92 -19.47
C GLY A 84 1.25 7.90 -19.92
N PRO A 85 2.52 8.31 -20.11
CA PRO A 85 3.60 7.39 -20.43
C PRO A 85 3.77 6.24 -19.43
N ALA A 86 3.68 6.49 -18.13
CA ALA A 86 3.79 5.46 -17.11
C ALA A 86 2.59 4.49 -17.14
N LEU A 87 1.36 5.00 -17.31
CA LEU A 87 0.18 4.14 -17.43
C LEU A 87 0.25 3.22 -18.65
N SER A 88 0.89 3.67 -19.74
CA SER A 88 1.16 2.84 -20.92
C SER A 88 2.44 2.01 -20.83
N LEU A 89 3.06 1.88 -19.63
CA LEU A 89 4.30 1.12 -19.41
C LEU A 89 5.47 1.57 -20.30
N GLY A 90 5.50 2.86 -20.64
CA GLY A 90 6.53 3.44 -21.50
C GLY A 90 6.41 3.09 -22.98
N VAL A 91 5.26 2.57 -23.44
CA VAL A 91 5.03 2.30 -24.86
C VAL A 91 5.20 3.58 -25.66
N GLY A 92 6.07 3.54 -26.68
CA GLY A 92 6.42 4.71 -27.52
C GLY A 92 7.52 5.61 -26.92
N ARG A 93 8.00 5.34 -25.72
CA ARG A 93 9.19 5.98 -25.15
C ARG A 93 10.23 4.89 -24.86
N ASN A 94 11.38 4.93 -25.53
CA ASN A 94 12.51 4.00 -25.26
C ASN A 94 13.25 4.43 -23.98
N SER A 95 12.52 4.44 -22.83
CA SER A 95 13.04 4.85 -21.53
C SER A 95 12.74 3.78 -20.49
N LEU A 96 13.78 3.14 -19.99
CA LEU A 96 13.67 2.19 -18.88
C LEU A 96 13.14 2.84 -17.61
N GLN A 97 13.40 4.13 -17.41
CA GLN A 97 12.89 4.92 -16.29
C GLN A 97 11.36 4.99 -16.32
N THR A 98 10.78 5.38 -17.45
CA THR A 98 9.32 5.47 -17.62
C THR A 98 8.67 4.09 -17.53
N THR A 99 9.29 3.05 -18.07
CA THR A 99 8.82 1.67 -17.96
C THR A 99 8.86 1.20 -16.51
N GLY A 100 9.94 1.47 -15.77
CA GLY A 100 10.08 1.15 -14.35
C GLY A 100 9.02 1.87 -13.49
N LEU A 101 8.79 3.17 -13.76
CA LEU A 101 7.75 3.95 -13.12
C LEU A 101 6.37 3.32 -13.36
N GLY A 102 6.04 3.02 -14.61
CA GLY A 102 4.76 2.41 -14.98
C GLY A 102 4.55 1.05 -14.32
N PHE A 103 5.58 0.20 -14.30
CA PHE A 103 5.55 -1.08 -13.61
C PHE A 103 5.28 -0.91 -12.11
N GLY A 104 6.02 -0.01 -11.43
CA GLY A 104 5.81 0.30 -10.02
C GLY A 104 4.42 0.87 -9.75
N MET A 105 3.90 1.77 -10.61
CA MET A 105 2.55 2.34 -10.50
C MET A 105 1.47 1.27 -10.59
N TRP A 106 1.51 0.38 -11.58
CA TRP A 106 0.51 -0.69 -11.72
C TRP A 106 0.51 -1.66 -10.54
N LEU A 107 1.68 -2.05 -10.06
CA LEU A 107 1.77 -2.87 -8.85
C LEU A 107 1.20 -2.14 -7.62
N GLY A 108 1.48 -0.86 -7.47
CA GLY A 108 0.92 -0.03 -6.41
C GLY A 108 -0.61 0.05 -6.48
N ILE A 109 -1.17 0.26 -7.67
CA ILE A 109 -2.64 0.30 -7.90
C ILE A 109 -3.27 -1.05 -7.55
N ILE A 110 -2.70 -2.17 -7.99
CA ILE A 110 -3.18 -3.53 -7.67
C ILE A 110 -3.15 -3.76 -6.15
N MET A 111 -2.05 -3.39 -5.50
CA MET A 111 -1.91 -3.53 -4.06
C MET A 111 -2.92 -2.65 -3.30
N TRP A 112 -3.14 -1.41 -3.73
CA TRP A 112 -4.16 -0.52 -3.17
C TRP A 112 -5.58 -1.10 -3.34
N PHE A 113 -5.90 -1.63 -4.53
CA PHE A 113 -7.17 -2.31 -4.77
C PHE A 113 -7.36 -3.46 -3.78
N ASN A 114 -6.35 -4.30 -3.59
CA ASN A 114 -6.40 -5.39 -2.61
C ASN A 114 -6.67 -4.87 -1.19
N VAL A 115 -6.06 -3.74 -0.80
CA VAL A 115 -6.28 -3.15 0.54
C VAL A 115 -7.74 -2.75 0.74
N TRP A 116 -8.32 -2.03 -0.22
CA TRP A 116 -9.65 -1.44 -0.06
C TRP A 116 -10.79 -2.41 -0.34
N PHE A 117 -10.65 -3.27 -1.33
CA PHE A 117 -11.74 -4.12 -1.83
C PHE A 117 -11.64 -5.57 -1.40
N ILE A 118 -10.51 -6.02 -0.87
CA ILE A 118 -10.33 -7.40 -0.39
C ILE A 118 -9.99 -7.42 1.10
N ILE A 119 -8.87 -6.80 1.50
CA ILE A 119 -8.37 -6.89 2.87
C ILE A 119 -9.34 -6.21 3.83
N TRP A 120 -9.74 -4.97 3.55
CA TRP A 120 -10.60 -4.21 4.45
C TRP A 120 -12.01 -4.84 4.65
N PRO A 121 -12.75 -5.27 3.61
CA PRO A 121 -14.01 -5.99 3.82
C PRO A 121 -13.85 -7.27 4.65
N CYS A 122 -12.77 -8.02 4.43
CA CYS A 122 -12.46 -9.21 5.23
C CYS A 122 -12.20 -8.84 6.70
N GLN A 123 -11.42 -7.81 6.95
CA GLN A 123 -11.09 -7.36 8.31
C GLN A 123 -12.33 -6.83 9.05
N LYS A 124 -13.24 -6.14 8.38
CA LYS A 124 -14.52 -5.73 8.99
C LYS A 124 -15.31 -6.91 9.54
N LYS A 125 -15.37 -8.02 8.82
CA LYS A 125 -16.02 -9.26 9.28
C LYS A 125 -15.29 -9.88 10.46
N VAL A 126 -13.97 -9.98 10.39
CA VAL A 126 -13.13 -10.56 11.45
C VAL A 126 -13.23 -9.77 12.75
N MET A 127 -13.27 -8.44 12.66
CA MET A 127 -13.39 -7.55 13.81
C MET A 127 -14.82 -7.39 14.34
N GLY A 128 -15.82 -7.97 13.67
CA GLY A 128 -17.23 -7.85 14.07
C GLY A 128 -17.87 -6.49 13.75
N ILE A 129 -17.25 -5.66 12.91
CA ILE A 129 -17.83 -4.39 12.43
C ILE A 129 -18.99 -4.68 11.47
N THR A 130 -18.88 -5.76 10.70
CA THR A 130 -19.95 -6.28 9.86
C THR A 130 -20.37 -7.64 10.41
N GLU A 131 -21.68 -7.85 10.53
CA GLU A 131 -22.21 -9.14 10.97
C GLU A 131 -21.77 -10.26 10.03
N ALA A 132 -21.30 -11.35 10.60
CA ALA A 132 -20.85 -12.53 9.88
C ALA A 132 -20.88 -13.76 10.81
N SER A 133 -21.21 -14.91 10.28
CA SER A 133 -21.12 -16.19 10.97
C SER A 133 -19.66 -16.55 11.28
N GLU A 134 -19.42 -17.45 12.21
CA GLU A 134 -18.06 -17.87 12.56
C GLU A 134 -17.30 -18.50 11.36
N ASP A 135 -18.01 -19.20 10.47
CA ASP A 135 -17.40 -19.76 9.27
C ASP A 135 -17.07 -18.67 8.24
N GLU A 136 -17.90 -17.65 8.11
CA GLU A 136 -17.60 -16.47 7.28
C GLU A 136 -16.40 -15.69 7.81
N LYS A 137 -16.29 -15.52 9.13
CA LYS A 137 -15.12 -14.88 9.76
C LYS A 137 -13.83 -15.66 9.49
N LYS A 138 -13.86 -16.99 9.64
CA LYS A 138 -12.71 -17.85 9.33
C LYS A 138 -12.29 -17.74 7.86
N ARG A 139 -13.27 -17.78 6.94
CA ARG A 139 -13.02 -17.60 5.50
C ARG A 139 -12.45 -16.22 5.19
N ALA A 140 -13.04 -15.17 5.76
CA ALA A 140 -12.55 -13.79 5.61
C ALA A 140 -11.14 -13.62 6.14
N ALA A 141 -10.81 -14.17 7.30
CA ALA A 141 -9.45 -14.16 7.85
C ALA A 141 -8.45 -14.78 6.89
N ARG A 142 -8.78 -15.94 6.29
CA ARG A 142 -7.92 -16.63 5.32
C ARG A 142 -7.71 -15.79 4.04
N ILE A 143 -8.79 -15.25 3.48
CA ILE A 143 -8.73 -14.44 2.25
C ILE A 143 -7.92 -13.15 2.49
N GLY A 144 -8.21 -12.45 3.60
CA GLY A 144 -7.48 -11.24 3.97
C GLY A 144 -5.99 -11.49 4.19
N ALA A 145 -5.64 -12.61 4.84
CA ALA A 145 -4.24 -12.99 5.04
C ALA A 145 -3.53 -13.31 3.72
N LEU A 146 -4.19 -14.02 2.79
CA LEU A 146 -3.62 -14.30 1.47
C LEU A 146 -3.40 -13.01 0.68
N ALA A 147 -4.39 -12.13 0.60
CA ALA A 147 -4.26 -10.86 -0.10
C ALA A 147 -3.16 -9.98 0.51
N SER A 148 -3.02 -9.96 1.83
CA SER A 148 -1.94 -9.24 2.52
C SER A 148 -0.56 -9.81 2.19
N ARG A 149 -0.40 -11.14 2.16
CA ARG A 149 0.86 -11.80 1.75
C ARG A 149 1.19 -11.53 0.28
N THR A 150 0.19 -11.57 -0.60
CA THR A 150 0.35 -11.21 -2.01
C THR A 150 0.87 -9.78 -2.13
N ASN A 151 0.27 -8.83 -1.42
CA ASN A 151 0.74 -7.45 -1.39
C ASN A 151 2.19 -7.34 -0.88
N THR A 152 2.57 -8.13 0.12
CA THR A 152 3.96 -8.15 0.62
C THR A 152 4.94 -8.61 -0.47
N LEU A 153 4.59 -9.65 -1.22
CA LEU A 153 5.40 -10.09 -2.35
C LEU A 153 5.48 -9.04 -3.46
N LEU A 154 4.35 -8.41 -3.80
CA LEU A 154 4.30 -7.37 -4.83
C LEU A 154 5.01 -6.07 -4.40
N SER A 155 5.13 -5.79 -3.09
CA SER A 155 5.79 -4.58 -2.60
C SER A 155 7.27 -4.51 -2.97
N ILE A 156 7.94 -5.64 -3.08
CA ILE A 156 9.38 -5.70 -3.41
C ILE A 156 9.63 -5.22 -4.85
N PRO A 157 9.05 -5.84 -5.89
CA PRO A 157 9.21 -5.36 -7.26
C PRO A 157 8.58 -3.99 -7.50
N MET A 158 7.53 -3.62 -6.76
CA MET A 158 6.95 -2.28 -6.81
C MET A 158 7.96 -1.21 -6.37
N ILE A 159 8.59 -1.38 -5.20
CA ILE A 159 9.62 -0.46 -4.71
C ILE A 159 10.81 -0.41 -5.67
N TYR A 160 11.22 -1.56 -6.22
CA TYR A 160 12.29 -1.62 -7.22
C TYR A 160 11.95 -0.79 -8.47
N GLY A 161 10.73 -0.93 -9.03
CA GLY A 161 10.26 -0.13 -10.16
C GLY A 161 10.25 1.37 -9.87
N MET A 162 9.82 1.77 -8.65
CA MET A 162 9.87 3.16 -8.21
C MET A 162 11.29 3.69 -8.07
N ALA A 163 12.23 2.90 -7.53
CA ALA A 163 13.63 3.27 -7.45
C ALA A 163 14.27 3.41 -8.83
N MET A 164 13.99 2.47 -9.74
CA MET A 164 14.48 2.47 -11.12
C MET A 164 14.07 3.74 -11.89
N SER A 165 12.88 4.29 -11.59
CA SER A 165 12.40 5.53 -12.21
C SER A 165 13.23 6.77 -11.83
N VAL A 166 13.94 6.72 -10.71
CA VAL A 166 14.75 7.87 -10.20
C VAL A 166 16.21 7.74 -10.62
N TYR A 167 16.77 6.53 -10.52
CA TYR A 167 18.22 6.35 -10.68
C TYR A 167 18.63 5.99 -12.11
N GLY A 168 17.70 5.59 -12.97
CA GLY A 168 17.94 5.29 -14.40
C GLY A 168 19.10 4.34 -14.63
N LEU A 169 18.85 3.06 -14.72
CA LEU A 169 19.82 2.09 -15.22
C LEU A 169 19.67 1.93 -16.72
#